data_d3cab90316a763c292504ab22e3d477f
#
_entry.id   d3cab90316a763c292504ab22e3d477f
#
_cell.length_a   1.000
_cell.length_b   1.000
_cell.length_c   1.000
_cell.angle_alpha   90.00
_cell.angle_beta   90.00
_cell.angle_gamma   90.00
#
_symmetry.space_group_name_H-M   'P 1'
#
loop_
_entity.id
_entity.type
_entity.pdbx_description
1 polymer ?
#
loop_
_entity_poly.entity_id
_entity_poly.type
_entity_poly.pdbx_seq_one_letter_code
_entity_poly.pdbx_strand_id
1 'polypeptide(L)'
;MALNPAADPSGNFDLSNWKITLPVDQSGTIIGTAQEIKSLSGYQDLNYFYTGSDGAMVFRAAVDGATTSGSKYARSELREMIGADRAAWTIKQGGSMSATLEVDQVPTRFDGSVGRIVVGQIHGQDAELTRLYWDNGTVYFVNDHAGSTGQEAAFRLTNSAGKTPDISLNEKFSYKIDASSDQLKVSVYADGQVYTATDTINSFWNTDTFYFKAGTYLGVNETQGTGHGQTSFYALSFKHSGSSSQPTSGPKTIKSVIGTSSSNKLTGSSFADKIDGKSGNDILWGKGGKDILVGGPGKDAFTFDVRPTSKNIDVILDFNVRNDTIRLNDQAFTKLKHGKLSSSSFVIGDKALDSKDQIIYNNKTGALLYDADGSGRGAAVKFATIDDRLKITAADFVVI
;
A
#
# COMPACT_ATOMS: atom_id res chain seq x y z
N MET A 1 10.75 -3.19 7.41
CA MET A 1 10.49 -4.63 7.66
C MET A 1 10.62 -5.39 6.39
N ALA A 2 10.90 -6.69 6.51
CA ALA A 2 10.74 -7.57 5.35
C ALA A 2 9.25 -7.62 4.98
N LEU A 3 8.96 -7.63 3.68
CA LEU A 3 7.62 -7.87 3.15
C LEU A 3 7.16 -9.26 3.58
N ASN A 4 5.86 -9.45 3.82
CA ASN A 4 5.31 -10.73 4.24
C ASN A 4 4.85 -11.56 3.03
N PRO A 5 5.51 -12.68 2.70
CA PRO A 5 5.12 -13.53 1.56
C PRO A 5 3.74 -14.18 1.69
N ALA A 6 3.23 -14.30 2.93
CA ALA A 6 1.93 -14.91 3.19
C ALA A 6 0.76 -13.92 3.14
N ALA A 7 1.04 -12.64 3.03
CA ALA A 7 0.01 -11.60 2.88
C ALA A 7 -0.35 -11.42 1.40
N ASP A 8 -1.59 -11.01 1.10
CA ASP A 8 -1.94 -10.47 -0.22
C ASP A 8 -1.20 -9.15 -0.50
N PRO A 9 -1.18 -8.63 -1.75
CA PRO A 9 -0.49 -7.38 -2.06
C PRO A 9 -0.93 -6.20 -1.17
N SER A 10 -2.20 -6.12 -0.81
CA SER A 10 -2.73 -5.05 0.06
C SER A 10 -2.29 -5.20 1.53
N GLY A 11 -1.83 -6.37 1.93
CA GLY A 11 -1.24 -6.61 3.24
C GLY A 11 0.18 -6.05 3.37
N ASN A 12 0.90 -5.96 2.25
CA ASN A 12 2.26 -5.41 2.17
C ASN A 12 2.30 -3.94 1.74
N PHE A 13 1.31 -3.48 0.95
CA PHE A 13 1.27 -2.14 0.35
C PHE A 13 -0.06 -1.46 0.65
N ASP A 14 -0.04 -0.13 0.85
CA ASP A 14 -1.29 0.64 0.89
C ASP A 14 -1.82 0.83 -0.53
N LEU A 15 -2.79 0.01 -0.89
CA LEU A 15 -3.46 0.05 -2.18
C LEU A 15 -4.83 0.73 -2.14
N SER A 16 -5.15 1.46 -1.08
CA SER A 16 -6.46 2.10 -0.88
C SER A 16 -6.80 3.17 -1.94
N ASN A 17 -5.77 3.78 -2.53
CA ASN A 17 -5.90 4.76 -3.62
C ASN A 17 -5.48 4.22 -4.98
N TRP A 18 -5.63 2.92 -5.17
CA TRP A 18 -5.29 2.28 -6.42
C TRP A 18 -6.41 1.35 -6.89
N LYS A 19 -6.59 1.27 -8.20
CA LYS A 19 -7.23 0.15 -8.89
C LYS A 19 -6.21 -0.51 -9.79
N ILE A 20 -6.47 -1.74 -10.23
CA ILE A 20 -5.60 -2.43 -11.19
C ILE A 20 -6.34 -2.74 -12.48
N THR A 21 -5.63 -2.66 -13.59
CA THR A 21 -6.06 -3.21 -14.89
C THR A 21 -5.31 -4.51 -15.11
N LEU A 22 -6.03 -5.61 -15.37
CA LEU A 22 -5.49 -6.94 -15.61
C LEU A 22 -5.55 -7.30 -17.10
N PRO A 23 -4.62 -8.17 -17.58
CA PRO A 23 -4.57 -8.59 -19.00
C PRO A 23 -5.59 -9.69 -19.33
N VAL A 24 -6.76 -9.66 -18.68
CA VAL A 24 -7.90 -10.56 -18.89
C VAL A 24 -9.18 -9.78 -18.88
N ASP A 25 -10.23 -10.29 -19.52
CA ASP A 25 -11.57 -9.73 -19.47
C ASP A 25 -12.33 -10.13 -18.18
N GLN A 26 -13.59 -9.72 -18.05
CA GLN A 26 -14.42 -10.04 -16.87
C GLN A 26 -14.70 -11.55 -16.70
N SER A 27 -14.54 -12.35 -17.75
CA SER A 27 -14.66 -13.81 -17.67
C SER A 27 -13.33 -14.52 -17.32
N GLY A 28 -12.25 -13.75 -17.15
CA GLY A 28 -10.92 -14.27 -16.87
C GLY A 28 -10.18 -14.77 -18.12
N THR A 29 -10.65 -14.45 -19.32
CA THR A 29 -9.99 -14.83 -20.57
C THR A 29 -9.11 -13.71 -21.11
N ILE A 30 -8.12 -14.06 -21.91
CA ILE A 30 -7.23 -13.11 -22.58
C ILE A 30 -7.88 -12.41 -23.79
N ILE A 31 -9.10 -12.83 -24.18
CA ILE A 31 -9.85 -12.28 -25.30
C ILE A 31 -10.82 -11.24 -24.78
N GLY A 32 -10.84 -10.07 -25.40
CA GLY A 32 -11.78 -9.01 -25.06
C GLY A 32 -11.16 -7.77 -24.42
N THR A 33 -11.95 -7.06 -23.63
CA THR A 33 -11.49 -5.82 -22.98
C THR A 33 -10.94 -6.13 -21.58
N ALA A 34 -9.74 -5.64 -21.30
CA ALA A 34 -9.07 -5.79 -20.01
C ALA A 34 -9.95 -5.31 -18.85
N GLN A 35 -10.08 -6.14 -17.82
CA GLN A 35 -10.88 -5.80 -16.65
C GLN A 35 -10.16 -4.87 -15.70
N GLU A 36 -10.95 -4.08 -14.97
CA GLU A 36 -10.47 -3.22 -13.91
C GLU A 36 -11.01 -3.69 -12.54
N ILE A 37 -10.12 -3.91 -11.60
CA ILE A 37 -10.46 -4.23 -10.21
C ILE A 37 -10.32 -2.97 -9.37
N LYS A 38 -11.43 -2.45 -8.84
CA LYS A 38 -11.47 -1.17 -8.12
C LYS A 38 -11.12 -1.28 -6.64
N SER A 39 -11.34 -2.44 -6.02
CA SER A 39 -11.02 -2.69 -4.62
C SER A 39 -9.93 -3.73 -4.53
N LEU A 40 -8.76 -3.32 -4.04
CA LEU A 40 -7.58 -4.18 -3.93
C LEU A 40 -7.37 -4.72 -2.51
N SER A 41 -8.28 -4.43 -1.57
CA SER A 41 -8.21 -4.96 -0.20
C SER A 41 -8.45 -6.47 -0.20
N GLY A 42 -7.43 -7.26 0.12
CA GLY A 42 -7.50 -8.72 0.10
C GLY A 42 -7.52 -9.33 -1.31
N TYR A 43 -7.31 -8.51 -2.35
CA TYR A 43 -7.35 -8.98 -3.73
C TYR A 43 -5.97 -9.44 -4.19
N GLN A 44 -5.94 -10.60 -4.84
CA GLN A 44 -4.84 -11.08 -5.67
C GLN A 44 -5.37 -11.96 -6.79
N ASP A 45 -4.61 -12.04 -7.86
CA ASP A 45 -4.76 -12.99 -8.97
C ASP A 45 -3.43 -13.67 -9.18
N LEU A 46 -3.35 -14.99 -8.94
CA LEU A 46 -2.10 -15.75 -8.93
C LEU A 46 -1.37 -15.80 -10.29
N ASN A 47 -2.04 -15.39 -11.36
CA ASN A 47 -1.44 -15.34 -12.70
C ASN A 47 -0.92 -13.94 -13.07
N TYR A 48 -1.54 -12.87 -12.52
CA TYR A 48 -1.33 -11.51 -13.04
C TYR A 48 -1.01 -10.45 -11.99
N PHE A 49 -1.44 -10.64 -10.73
CA PHE A 49 -1.23 -9.69 -9.64
C PHE A 49 -1.27 -10.39 -8.28
N TYR A 50 -0.12 -10.64 -7.70
CA TYR A 50 -0.01 -11.44 -6.47
C TYR A 50 1.21 -11.04 -5.64
N THR A 51 1.33 -11.65 -4.45
CA THR A 51 2.51 -11.53 -3.61
C THR A 51 3.51 -12.63 -3.92
N GLY A 52 4.73 -12.24 -4.26
CA GLY A 52 5.85 -13.14 -4.51
C GLY A 52 6.36 -13.84 -3.24
N SER A 53 7.23 -14.84 -3.42
CA SER A 53 7.80 -15.62 -2.31
C SER A 53 8.68 -14.81 -1.34
N ASP A 54 9.07 -13.62 -1.72
CA ASP A 54 9.83 -12.64 -0.91
C ASP A 54 8.96 -11.48 -0.42
N GLY A 55 7.65 -11.53 -0.68
CA GLY A 55 6.68 -10.52 -0.30
C GLY A 55 6.50 -9.37 -1.29
N ALA A 56 7.23 -9.36 -2.40
CA ALA A 56 7.09 -8.35 -3.43
C ALA A 56 5.68 -8.36 -4.04
N MET A 57 5.21 -7.22 -4.48
CA MET A 57 3.97 -7.09 -5.28
C MET A 57 4.31 -7.35 -6.74
N VAL A 58 3.87 -8.50 -7.26
CA VAL A 58 4.20 -8.99 -8.60
C VAL A 58 3.12 -8.60 -9.59
N PHE A 59 3.55 -8.06 -10.72
CA PHE A 59 2.72 -7.75 -11.88
C PHE A 59 3.18 -8.57 -13.09
N ARG A 60 2.25 -9.24 -13.75
CA ARG A 60 2.54 -10.07 -14.91
C ARG A 60 1.53 -9.84 -16.02
N ALA A 61 2.00 -9.71 -17.27
CA ALA A 61 1.16 -9.58 -18.46
C ALA A 61 1.74 -10.37 -19.63
N ALA A 62 0.93 -11.19 -20.29
CA ALA A 62 1.31 -11.89 -21.50
C ALA A 62 1.09 -11.02 -22.75
N VAL A 63 1.85 -11.24 -23.81
CA VAL A 63 1.79 -10.43 -25.04
C VAL A 63 0.44 -10.51 -25.75
N ASP A 64 -0.28 -11.61 -25.59
CA ASP A 64 -1.61 -11.90 -26.12
C ASP A 64 -2.74 -11.55 -25.13
N GLY A 65 -2.40 -10.95 -23.99
CA GLY A 65 -3.37 -10.57 -22.97
C GLY A 65 -4.39 -9.53 -23.44
N ALA A 66 -5.57 -9.53 -22.83
CA ALA A 66 -6.63 -8.55 -23.08
C ALA A 66 -6.12 -7.11 -22.88
N THR A 67 -6.58 -6.20 -23.73
CA THR A 67 -6.16 -4.81 -23.74
C THR A 67 -7.31 -3.86 -23.45
N THR A 68 -7.01 -2.65 -22.99
CA THR A 68 -8.02 -1.57 -22.91
C THR A 68 -8.32 -1.03 -24.30
N SER A 69 -9.49 -0.39 -24.47
CA SER A 69 -9.97 0.13 -25.76
C SER A 69 -9.01 1.10 -26.47
N GLY A 70 -8.13 1.77 -25.73
CA GLY A 70 -7.14 2.71 -26.27
C GLY A 70 -5.72 2.13 -26.40
N SER A 71 -5.51 0.82 -26.18
CA SER A 71 -4.18 0.23 -26.16
C SER A 71 -4.07 -1.00 -27.06
N LYS A 72 -2.89 -1.16 -27.65
CA LYS A 72 -2.51 -2.37 -28.41
C LYS A 72 -1.66 -3.36 -27.57
N TYR A 73 -1.37 -3.03 -26.32
CA TYR A 73 -0.46 -3.80 -25.47
C TYR A 73 -1.12 -4.17 -24.17
N ALA A 74 -0.90 -5.40 -23.73
CA ALA A 74 -1.40 -5.92 -22.47
C ALA A 74 -0.68 -5.30 -21.26
N ARG A 75 -1.37 -5.28 -20.14
CA ARG A 75 -0.84 -4.73 -18.88
C ARG A 75 -1.40 -5.41 -17.66
N SER A 76 -0.58 -5.53 -16.62
CA SER A 76 -0.98 -5.63 -15.23
C SER A 76 -0.48 -4.36 -14.55
N GLU A 77 -1.35 -3.39 -14.30
CA GLU A 77 -0.91 -2.04 -13.99
C GLU A 77 -1.87 -1.33 -13.04
N LEU A 78 -1.34 -0.81 -11.95
CA LEU A 78 -2.06 0.07 -11.03
C LEU A 78 -2.35 1.42 -11.67
N ARG A 79 -3.49 2.00 -11.28
CA ARG A 79 -3.90 3.37 -11.62
C ARG A 79 -4.33 4.09 -10.34
N GLU A 80 -3.81 5.31 -10.16
CA GLU A 80 -4.14 6.15 -9.02
C GLU A 80 -5.61 6.57 -9.00
N MET A 81 -6.21 6.55 -7.79
CA MET A 81 -7.61 6.85 -7.54
C MET A 81 -7.75 7.84 -6.39
N ILE A 82 -8.85 8.59 -6.39
CA ILE A 82 -9.34 9.35 -5.23
C ILE A 82 -10.75 8.84 -4.91
N GLY A 83 -10.87 8.01 -3.88
CA GLY A 83 -12.12 7.31 -3.59
C GLY A 83 -12.53 6.37 -4.74
N ALA A 84 -13.71 6.58 -5.32
CA ALA A 84 -14.22 5.79 -6.44
C ALA A 84 -13.77 6.32 -7.82
N ASP A 85 -13.24 7.54 -7.87
CA ASP A 85 -12.89 8.26 -9.08
C ASP A 85 -11.40 8.15 -9.40
N ARG A 86 -11.05 8.36 -10.67
CA ARG A 86 -9.68 8.53 -11.11
C ARG A 86 -9.07 9.79 -10.47
N ALA A 87 -7.84 9.73 -10.00
CA ALA A 87 -7.14 10.93 -9.53
C ALA A 87 -7.05 11.97 -10.66
N ALA A 88 -7.10 13.25 -10.30
CA ALA A 88 -7.17 14.36 -11.24
C ALA A 88 -6.39 15.57 -10.70
N TRP A 89 -5.08 15.38 -10.41
CA TRP A 89 -4.22 16.47 -9.98
C TRP A 89 -3.70 17.28 -11.18
N THR A 90 -3.41 18.56 -10.98
CA THR A 90 -2.90 19.46 -12.02
C THR A 90 -1.38 19.60 -11.92
N ILE A 91 -0.71 19.97 -13.01
CA ILE A 91 0.74 20.28 -13.00
C ILE A 91 1.07 21.37 -11.96
N LYS A 92 0.18 22.33 -11.77
CA LYS A 92 0.34 23.39 -10.76
C LYS A 92 0.37 22.84 -9.33
N GLN A 93 -0.45 21.81 -9.05
CA GLN A 93 -0.38 21.10 -7.76
C GLN A 93 0.91 20.30 -7.66
N GLY A 94 1.40 19.78 -8.78
CA GLY A 94 2.54 18.91 -8.83
C GLY A 94 2.28 17.53 -8.21
N GLY A 95 3.10 16.56 -8.58
CA GLY A 95 3.06 15.21 -8.04
C GLY A 95 4.39 14.51 -8.19
N SER A 96 4.67 13.59 -7.27
CA SER A 96 5.81 12.69 -7.40
C SER A 96 5.44 11.27 -7.04
N MET A 97 5.98 10.31 -7.80
CA MET A 97 5.86 8.87 -7.54
C MET A 97 7.25 8.27 -7.44
N SER A 98 7.43 7.36 -6.48
CA SER A 98 8.67 6.60 -6.30
C SER A 98 8.35 5.12 -6.15
N ALA A 99 9.20 4.28 -6.73
CA ALA A 99 9.12 2.83 -6.54
C ALA A 99 10.51 2.21 -6.39
N THR A 100 10.56 1.04 -5.76
CA THR A 100 11.69 0.11 -5.80
C THR A 100 11.18 -1.18 -6.38
N LEU A 101 11.83 -1.65 -7.42
CA LEU A 101 11.40 -2.83 -8.16
C LEU A 101 12.59 -3.57 -8.79
N GLU A 102 12.29 -4.74 -9.34
CA GLU A 102 13.11 -5.43 -10.32
C GLU A 102 12.25 -5.80 -11.54
N VAL A 103 12.87 -5.95 -12.68
CA VAL A 103 12.26 -6.50 -13.90
C VAL A 103 12.66 -7.96 -13.96
N ASP A 104 11.70 -8.86 -13.72
CA ASP A 104 11.98 -10.30 -13.61
C ASP A 104 12.05 -10.93 -14.99
N GLN A 105 11.16 -10.52 -15.88
CA GLN A 105 11.04 -11.06 -17.23
C GLN A 105 10.48 -10.04 -18.21
N VAL A 106 10.88 -10.17 -19.46
CA VAL A 106 10.35 -9.37 -20.58
C VAL A 106 10.02 -10.27 -21.77
N PRO A 107 9.08 -9.88 -22.64
CA PRO A 107 8.77 -10.63 -23.84
C PRO A 107 9.96 -10.64 -24.82
N THR A 108 9.98 -11.63 -25.74
CA THR A 108 10.95 -11.71 -26.81
C THR A 108 10.27 -11.36 -28.12
N ARG A 109 10.88 -10.49 -28.92
CA ARG A 109 10.41 -10.14 -30.27
C ARG A 109 10.69 -11.27 -31.24
N PHE A 110 9.96 -11.29 -32.35
CA PHE A 110 10.16 -12.33 -33.39
C PHE A 110 11.54 -12.26 -34.08
N ASP A 111 12.23 -11.13 -33.99
CA ASP A 111 13.62 -10.98 -34.47
C ASP A 111 14.67 -11.44 -33.43
N GLY A 112 14.22 -11.99 -32.31
CA GLY A 112 15.05 -12.45 -31.20
C GLY A 112 15.50 -11.34 -30.25
N SER A 113 15.15 -10.08 -30.48
CA SER A 113 15.48 -8.98 -29.58
C SER A 113 14.58 -8.97 -28.33
N VAL A 114 15.10 -8.36 -27.28
CA VAL A 114 14.38 -8.22 -25.99
C VAL A 114 13.26 -7.18 -26.12
N GLY A 115 12.09 -7.49 -25.60
CA GLY A 115 10.99 -6.53 -25.52
C GLY A 115 11.17 -5.57 -24.33
N ARG A 116 10.71 -4.35 -24.51
CA ARG A 116 10.71 -3.34 -23.44
C ARG A 116 9.42 -3.36 -22.63
N ILE A 117 9.47 -2.84 -21.43
CA ILE A 117 8.28 -2.62 -20.58
C ILE A 117 8.29 -1.21 -19.98
N VAL A 118 7.09 -0.69 -19.72
CA VAL A 118 6.87 0.54 -18.95
C VAL A 118 6.62 0.14 -17.50
N VAL A 119 7.34 0.76 -16.57
CA VAL A 119 7.30 0.46 -15.13
C VAL A 119 6.67 1.58 -14.30
N GLY A 120 6.46 2.75 -14.90
CA GLY A 120 5.83 3.90 -14.24
C GLY A 120 5.42 4.97 -15.24
N GLN A 121 4.32 5.66 -14.95
CA GLN A 121 3.77 6.69 -15.86
C GLN A 121 3.14 7.84 -15.08
N ILE A 122 3.08 9.01 -15.72
CA ILE A 122 2.10 10.05 -15.45
C ILE A 122 1.20 10.13 -16.69
N HIS A 123 -0.08 9.90 -16.48
CA HIS A 123 -1.08 9.87 -17.54
C HIS A 123 -2.03 11.06 -17.39
N GLY A 124 -2.26 11.81 -18.47
CA GLY A 124 -3.31 12.81 -18.57
C GLY A 124 -4.67 12.19 -18.83
N GLN A 125 -5.63 13.00 -19.30
CA GLN A 125 -6.97 12.50 -19.62
C GLN A 125 -6.94 11.56 -20.84
N ASP A 126 -6.28 11.97 -21.90
CA ASP A 126 -6.31 11.27 -23.20
C ASP A 126 -4.95 10.71 -23.64
N ALA A 127 -3.84 11.17 -23.05
CA ALA A 127 -2.48 10.76 -23.42
C ALA A 127 -1.55 10.69 -22.20
N GLU A 128 -0.41 10.02 -22.34
CA GLU A 128 0.62 9.93 -21.32
C GLU A 128 1.54 11.15 -21.36
N LEU A 129 1.64 11.91 -20.26
CA LEU A 129 2.66 12.95 -20.13
C LEU A 129 4.07 12.33 -20.16
N THR A 130 4.26 11.23 -19.42
CA THR A 130 5.55 10.53 -19.39
C THR A 130 5.39 9.05 -19.11
N ARG A 131 6.30 8.27 -19.72
CA ARG A 131 6.46 6.83 -19.49
C ARG A 131 7.92 6.52 -19.17
N LEU A 132 8.16 5.77 -18.10
CA LEU A 132 9.47 5.26 -17.73
C LEU A 132 9.61 3.82 -18.23
N TYR A 133 10.60 3.61 -19.08
CA TYR A 133 10.89 2.31 -19.72
C TYR A 133 12.10 1.65 -19.09
N TRP A 134 12.01 0.34 -18.93
CA TRP A 134 13.16 -0.57 -18.91
C TRP A 134 13.26 -1.24 -20.29
N ASP A 135 14.43 -1.17 -20.92
CA ASP A 135 14.68 -1.67 -22.28
C ASP A 135 16.09 -2.24 -22.35
N ASN A 136 16.19 -3.56 -22.29
CA ASN A 136 17.46 -4.31 -22.39
C ASN A 136 18.58 -3.74 -21.50
N GLY A 137 18.31 -3.61 -20.21
CA GLY A 137 19.26 -3.09 -19.21
C GLY A 137 19.31 -1.57 -19.10
N THR A 138 18.78 -0.84 -20.06
CA THR A 138 18.74 0.63 -20.02
C THR A 138 17.41 1.12 -19.47
N VAL A 139 17.46 2.11 -18.59
CA VAL A 139 16.28 2.83 -18.13
C VAL A 139 16.29 4.23 -18.72
N TYR A 140 15.19 4.61 -19.36
CA TYR A 140 14.98 5.95 -19.93
C TYR A 140 13.51 6.35 -19.80
N PHE A 141 13.21 7.64 -19.93
CA PHE A 141 11.83 8.09 -20.00
C PHE A 141 11.52 8.81 -21.31
N VAL A 142 10.23 8.81 -21.64
CA VAL A 142 9.69 9.59 -22.75
C VAL A 142 8.82 10.69 -22.16
N ASN A 143 9.00 11.93 -22.61
CA ASN A 143 8.11 13.06 -22.33
C ASN A 143 7.33 13.40 -23.60
N ASP A 144 6.02 13.47 -23.50
CA ASP A 144 5.15 13.88 -24.59
C ASP A 144 4.94 15.40 -24.51
N HIS A 145 5.39 16.11 -25.54
CA HIS A 145 5.33 17.56 -25.60
C HIS A 145 4.00 18.11 -26.10
N ALA A 146 3.15 17.31 -26.73
CA ALA A 146 1.94 17.80 -27.39
C ALA A 146 0.78 16.78 -27.48
N GLY A 147 0.69 15.85 -26.50
CA GLY A 147 -0.34 14.83 -26.51
C GLY A 147 -0.20 13.86 -27.70
N SER A 148 -1.30 13.34 -28.22
CA SER A 148 -1.33 12.30 -29.26
C SER A 148 -0.73 12.72 -30.64
N THR A 149 -0.03 13.83 -30.73
CA THR A 149 0.49 14.38 -32.03
C THR A 149 1.87 13.84 -32.41
N GLY A 150 2.46 12.90 -31.63
CA GLY A 150 3.73 12.29 -31.97
C GLY A 150 4.98 13.17 -31.70
N GLN A 151 4.87 14.11 -30.79
CA GLN A 151 6.02 14.95 -30.37
C GLN A 151 6.68 14.40 -29.10
N GLU A 152 6.84 13.10 -29.03
CA GLU A 152 7.53 12.44 -27.92
C GLU A 152 9.05 12.62 -28.04
N ALA A 153 9.69 12.95 -26.92
CA ALA A 153 11.14 12.99 -26.80
C ALA A 153 11.62 11.98 -25.76
N ALA A 154 12.61 11.18 -26.13
CA ALA A 154 13.22 10.19 -25.25
C ALA A 154 14.44 10.79 -24.53
N PHE A 155 14.51 10.61 -23.22
CA PHE A 155 15.56 11.14 -22.35
C PHE A 155 16.33 10.01 -21.67
N ARG A 156 17.62 9.92 -21.93
CA ARG A 156 18.53 9.03 -21.22
C ARG A 156 18.90 9.64 -19.88
N LEU A 157 18.82 8.85 -18.82
CA LEU A 157 19.30 9.28 -17.52
C LEU A 157 20.82 9.08 -17.45
N THR A 158 21.53 10.03 -16.82
CA THR A 158 22.97 9.93 -16.63
C THR A 158 23.34 10.28 -15.20
N ASN A 159 24.43 9.69 -14.70
CA ASN A 159 25.06 10.10 -13.45
C ASN A 159 26.03 11.29 -13.68
N SER A 160 26.69 11.74 -12.60
CA SER A 160 27.64 12.85 -12.64
C SER A 160 28.87 12.60 -13.55
N ALA A 161 29.13 11.34 -13.91
CA ALA A 161 30.20 10.95 -14.83
C ALA A 161 29.67 10.77 -16.29
N GLY A 162 28.42 11.11 -16.57
CA GLY A 162 27.81 10.98 -17.88
C GLY A 162 27.45 9.54 -18.29
N LYS A 163 27.51 8.57 -17.36
CA LYS A 163 27.16 7.17 -17.62
C LYS A 163 25.66 6.97 -17.45
N THR A 164 25.07 6.12 -18.28
CA THR A 164 23.70 5.64 -18.16
C THR A 164 23.60 4.47 -17.17
N PRO A 165 22.44 4.21 -16.54
CA PRO A 165 22.24 3.00 -15.75
C PRO A 165 22.30 1.76 -16.65
N ASP A 166 22.88 0.68 -16.13
CA ASP A 166 22.89 -0.65 -16.75
C ASP A 166 22.31 -1.60 -15.70
N ILE A 167 21.04 -1.97 -15.88
CA ILE A 167 20.24 -2.70 -14.88
C ILE A 167 19.78 -4.01 -15.48
N SER A 168 20.39 -5.10 -15.06
CA SER A 168 20.07 -6.44 -15.52
C SER A 168 18.67 -6.90 -15.07
N LEU A 169 18.15 -7.96 -15.69
CA LEU A 169 16.95 -8.65 -15.17
C LEU A 169 17.23 -9.16 -13.75
N ASN A 170 16.22 -9.12 -12.89
CA ASN A 170 16.27 -9.50 -11.47
C ASN A 170 17.24 -8.64 -10.62
N GLU A 171 17.62 -7.49 -11.13
CA GLU A 171 18.40 -6.51 -10.38
C GLU A 171 17.48 -5.40 -9.84
N LYS A 172 17.59 -5.16 -8.53
CA LYS A 172 16.79 -4.12 -7.85
C LYS A 172 17.29 -2.73 -8.16
N PHE A 173 16.36 -1.88 -8.54
CA PHE A 173 16.59 -0.45 -8.65
C PHE A 173 15.41 0.34 -8.09
N SER A 174 15.62 1.62 -7.86
CA SER A 174 14.55 2.54 -7.49
C SER A 174 14.43 3.65 -8.51
N TYR A 175 13.22 4.16 -8.65
CA TYR A 175 13.01 5.38 -9.43
C TYR A 175 12.17 6.41 -8.68
N LYS A 176 12.30 7.67 -9.13
CA LYS A 176 11.40 8.76 -8.78
C LYS A 176 11.03 9.52 -10.04
N ILE A 177 9.73 9.69 -10.28
CA ILE A 177 9.18 10.60 -11.28
C ILE A 177 8.62 11.80 -10.52
N ASP A 178 9.04 13.00 -10.86
CA ASP A 178 8.67 14.27 -10.19
C ASP A 178 8.19 15.26 -11.24
N ALA A 179 6.94 15.66 -11.19
CA ALA A 179 6.35 16.64 -12.08
C ALA A 179 5.82 17.82 -11.25
N SER A 180 6.39 19.01 -11.46
CA SER A 180 6.00 20.20 -10.72
C SER A 180 6.19 21.46 -11.56
N SER A 181 5.18 22.31 -11.56
CA SER A 181 5.18 23.54 -12.33
C SER A 181 5.33 23.29 -13.84
N ASP A 182 6.53 23.49 -14.37
CA ASP A 182 6.89 23.30 -15.77
C ASP A 182 8.02 22.28 -15.97
N GLN A 183 8.39 21.55 -14.90
CA GLN A 183 9.53 20.64 -14.94
C GLN A 183 9.11 19.20 -14.65
N LEU A 184 9.56 18.29 -15.51
CA LEU A 184 9.56 16.85 -15.30
C LEU A 184 10.98 16.40 -14.98
N LYS A 185 11.17 15.80 -13.81
CA LYS A 185 12.45 15.21 -13.39
C LYS A 185 12.28 13.73 -13.13
N VAL A 186 13.12 12.92 -13.75
CA VAL A 186 13.20 11.49 -13.45
C VAL A 186 14.57 11.18 -12.85
N SER A 187 14.56 10.39 -11.79
CA SER A 187 15.77 9.89 -11.12
C SER A 187 15.69 8.37 -11.00
N VAL A 188 16.79 7.69 -11.27
CA VAL A 188 16.98 6.26 -11.07
C VAL A 188 18.14 6.05 -10.12
N TYR A 189 17.97 5.13 -9.18
CA TYR A 189 18.94 4.76 -8.16
C TYR A 189 19.30 3.29 -8.36
N ALA A 190 20.52 3.02 -8.79
CA ALA A 190 21.06 1.68 -9.00
C ALA A 190 22.54 1.68 -8.67
N ASP A 191 23.12 0.59 -8.20
CA ASP A 191 24.56 0.40 -7.91
C ASP A 191 25.17 1.50 -7.02
N GLY A 192 24.39 2.02 -6.08
CA GLY A 192 24.81 3.13 -5.23
C GLY A 192 24.99 4.47 -5.98
N GLN A 193 24.56 4.55 -7.24
CA GLN A 193 24.61 5.74 -8.08
C GLN A 193 23.21 6.35 -8.25
N VAL A 194 23.19 7.64 -8.62
CA VAL A 194 21.97 8.34 -9.01
C VAL A 194 22.10 8.81 -10.45
N TYR A 195 21.15 8.42 -11.26
CA TYR A 195 21.04 8.80 -12.66
C TYR A 195 19.83 9.71 -12.82
N THR A 196 19.98 10.86 -13.46
CA THR A 196 18.91 11.84 -13.58
C THR A 196 18.81 12.40 -14.98
N ALA A 197 17.60 12.76 -15.37
CA ALA A 197 17.36 13.70 -16.46
C ALA A 197 16.14 14.54 -16.15
N THR A 198 16.10 15.73 -16.76
CA THR A 198 15.00 16.70 -16.63
C THR A 198 14.59 17.18 -18.00
N ASP A 199 13.30 17.48 -18.12
CA ASP A 199 12.75 18.13 -19.27
C ASP A 199 11.67 19.13 -18.86
N THR A 200 11.31 20.02 -19.77
CA THR A 200 10.24 21.00 -19.57
C THR A 200 8.89 20.37 -19.91
N ILE A 201 7.92 20.54 -19.02
CA ILE A 201 6.53 20.17 -19.30
C ILE A 201 5.94 21.26 -20.19
N ASN A 202 5.50 20.89 -21.39
CA ASN A 202 4.91 21.83 -22.33
C ASN A 202 3.61 22.44 -21.78
N SER A 203 3.38 23.71 -22.10
CA SER A 203 2.16 24.43 -21.69
C SER A 203 0.86 23.83 -22.23
N PHE A 204 0.90 22.94 -23.21
CA PHE A 204 -0.21 22.09 -23.64
C PHE A 204 -0.86 21.37 -22.46
N TRP A 205 -0.07 20.91 -21.50
CA TRP A 205 -0.52 20.14 -20.34
C TRP A 205 -1.10 20.99 -19.19
N ASN A 206 -1.07 22.32 -19.26
CA ASN A 206 -1.49 23.20 -18.16
C ASN A 206 -2.97 23.10 -17.81
N THR A 207 -3.80 22.67 -18.75
CA THR A 207 -5.26 22.52 -18.56
C THR A 207 -5.68 21.07 -18.33
N ASP A 208 -4.74 20.13 -18.36
CA ASP A 208 -5.01 18.71 -18.17
C ASP A 208 -4.97 18.33 -16.69
N THR A 209 -5.50 17.16 -16.38
CA THR A 209 -5.42 16.54 -15.06
C THR A 209 -4.79 15.17 -15.16
N PHE A 210 -4.01 14.82 -14.14
CA PHE A 210 -3.10 13.70 -14.16
C PHE A 210 -3.38 12.68 -13.06
N TYR A 211 -2.85 11.47 -13.28
CA TYR A 211 -2.78 10.39 -12.31
C TYR A 211 -1.55 9.52 -12.57
N PHE A 212 -1.08 8.87 -11.53
CA PHE A 212 0.04 7.93 -11.63
C PHE A 212 -0.41 6.53 -12.05
N LYS A 213 0.50 5.81 -12.72
CA LYS A 213 0.39 4.39 -13.00
C LYS A 213 1.71 3.69 -12.69
N ALA A 214 1.64 2.44 -12.21
CA ALA A 214 2.79 1.61 -11.87
C ALA A 214 2.49 0.13 -12.07
N GLY A 215 3.45 -0.64 -12.56
CA GLY A 215 3.28 -2.08 -12.80
C GLY A 215 4.02 -2.55 -14.03
N THR A 216 3.48 -3.54 -14.72
CA THR A 216 3.98 -4.10 -15.98
C THR A 216 3.07 -3.69 -17.13
N TYR A 217 3.53 -2.79 -18.00
CA TYR A 217 2.86 -2.46 -19.26
C TYR A 217 3.79 -2.77 -20.43
N LEU A 218 3.35 -3.70 -21.27
CA LEU A 218 4.19 -4.23 -22.34
C LEU A 218 4.41 -3.22 -23.49
N GLY A 219 5.58 -3.27 -24.12
CA GLY A 219 5.88 -2.58 -25.38
C GLY A 219 5.97 -3.56 -26.55
N VAL A 220 5.42 -4.77 -26.41
CA VAL A 220 5.35 -5.84 -27.42
C VAL A 220 3.98 -6.52 -27.28
N ASN A 221 3.33 -6.80 -28.41
CA ASN A 221 2.10 -7.57 -28.46
C ASN A 221 2.30 -8.87 -29.28
N GLU A 222 1.24 -9.68 -29.41
CA GLU A 222 1.23 -10.97 -30.08
C GLU A 222 1.63 -10.93 -31.56
N THR A 223 1.52 -9.76 -32.21
CA THR A 223 1.94 -9.57 -33.62
C THR A 223 3.42 -9.22 -33.74
N GLN A 224 4.11 -8.97 -32.62
CA GLN A 224 5.48 -8.47 -32.57
C GLN A 224 6.43 -9.44 -31.83
N GLY A 225 5.88 -10.33 -31.00
CA GLY A 225 6.70 -11.24 -30.20
C GLY A 225 5.87 -12.23 -29.39
N THR A 226 6.54 -12.95 -28.49
CA THR A 226 5.96 -13.97 -27.62
C THR A 226 6.39 -13.80 -26.17
N GLY A 227 5.71 -14.53 -25.26
CA GLY A 227 6.05 -14.56 -23.85
C GLY A 227 5.26 -13.56 -23.01
N HIS A 228 5.86 -13.11 -21.93
CA HIS A 228 5.24 -12.18 -20.99
C HIS A 228 6.26 -11.24 -20.37
N GLY A 229 5.79 -10.15 -19.81
CA GLY A 229 6.57 -9.30 -18.93
C GLY A 229 6.16 -9.52 -17.48
N GLN A 230 7.11 -9.38 -16.57
CA GLN A 230 6.90 -9.46 -15.13
C GLN A 230 7.80 -8.47 -14.42
N THR A 231 7.23 -7.79 -13.41
CA THR A 231 7.96 -6.93 -12.48
C THR A 231 7.57 -7.23 -11.04
N SER A 232 8.52 -7.15 -10.14
CA SER A 232 8.35 -7.31 -8.70
C SER A 232 8.63 -5.99 -7.99
N PHE A 233 7.62 -5.42 -7.36
CA PHE A 233 7.71 -4.15 -6.63
C PHE A 233 7.92 -4.40 -5.14
N TYR A 234 8.93 -3.76 -4.58
CA TYR A 234 9.30 -3.81 -3.15
C TYR A 234 8.91 -2.54 -2.41
N ALA A 235 8.72 -1.44 -3.13
CA ALA A 235 8.20 -0.18 -2.62
C ALA A 235 7.43 0.55 -3.71
N LEU A 236 6.35 1.24 -3.33
CA LEU A 236 5.60 2.14 -4.19
C LEU A 236 5.02 3.26 -3.33
N SER A 237 5.24 4.50 -3.71
CA SER A 237 4.70 5.68 -3.03
C SER A 237 4.46 6.83 -3.98
N PHE A 238 3.48 7.67 -3.68
CA PHE A 238 3.26 8.92 -4.41
C PHE A 238 2.82 10.04 -3.45
N LYS A 239 2.95 11.27 -3.89
CA LYS A 239 2.48 12.46 -3.17
C LYS A 239 2.15 13.58 -4.15
N HIS A 240 1.25 14.48 -3.73
CA HIS A 240 0.95 15.73 -4.42
C HIS A 240 1.32 16.93 -3.53
N SER A 241 1.79 18.03 -4.14
CA SER A 241 2.12 19.24 -3.39
C SER A 241 0.82 19.92 -2.93
N GLY A 242 0.74 20.29 -1.66
CA GLY A 242 -0.43 20.96 -1.07
C GLY A 242 -1.47 20.04 -0.42
N SER A 243 -1.27 18.72 -0.42
CA SER A 243 -2.09 17.80 0.37
C SER A 243 -1.39 17.48 1.69
N SER A 244 -1.99 17.88 2.80
CA SER A 244 -1.50 17.58 4.15
C SER A 244 -1.75 16.12 4.58
N SER A 245 -2.32 15.30 3.70
CA SER A 245 -2.58 13.88 3.95
C SER A 245 -2.68 13.12 2.63
N GLN A 246 -1.57 12.63 2.11
CA GLN A 246 -1.60 11.62 1.05
C GLN A 246 -1.01 10.31 1.54
N PRO A 247 -1.71 9.20 1.25
CA PRO A 247 -1.19 7.89 1.57
C PRO A 247 0.05 7.64 0.73
N THR A 248 1.15 7.40 1.39
CA THR A 248 2.32 6.81 0.75
C THR A 248 2.03 5.34 0.53
N SER A 249 1.82 4.91 -0.72
CA SER A 249 1.86 3.51 -1.08
C SER A 249 3.32 3.07 -1.22
N GLY A 250 4.03 3.12 -0.11
CA GLY A 250 5.28 2.40 0.07
C GLY A 250 4.96 1.04 0.67
N PRO A 251 5.92 0.12 0.84
CA PRO A 251 5.74 -0.94 1.80
C PRO A 251 5.20 -0.23 3.03
N LYS A 252 4.05 -0.67 3.56
CA LYS A 252 3.59 -0.20 4.86
C LYS A 252 4.82 -0.28 5.75
N THR A 253 5.50 0.84 5.93
CA THR A 253 6.55 0.90 6.92
C THR A 253 5.77 0.73 8.20
N ILE A 254 5.68 -0.53 8.63
CA ILE A 254 5.35 -0.82 10.00
C ILE A 254 6.43 -0.04 10.75
N LYS A 255 6.08 1.15 11.21
CA LYS A 255 7.01 1.95 12.01
C LYS A 255 7.34 1.09 13.22
N SER A 256 8.58 0.65 13.31
CA SER A 256 9.02 -0.04 14.51
C SER A 256 9.31 1.04 15.55
N VAL A 257 8.43 1.16 16.51
CA VAL A 257 8.62 2.01 17.68
C VAL A 257 9.14 1.12 18.79
N ILE A 258 10.39 1.32 19.17
CA ILE A 258 11.06 0.48 20.17
C ILE A 258 11.34 1.32 21.40
N GLY A 259 10.87 0.84 22.54
CA GLY A 259 11.13 1.39 23.85
C GLY A 259 12.53 1.02 24.39
N THR A 260 12.71 1.25 25.66
CA THR A 260 13.96 1.01 26.40
C THR A 260 13.69 0.05 27.57
N SER A 261 14.63 -0.09 28.48
CA SER A 261 14.40 -0.82 29.75
C SER A 261 13.71 0.03 30.84
N SER A 262 13.28 1.26 30.52
CA SER A 262 12.57 2.18 31.42
C SER A 262 11.13 2.39 30.94
N SER A 263 10.26 2.86 31.82
CA SER A 263 8.88 3.20 31.46
C SER A 263 8.82 4.23 30.34
N ASN A 264 8.17 3.90 29.25
CA ASN A 264 8.06 4.71 28.03
C ASN A 264 6.60 5.09 27.72
N LYS A 265 6.46 6.12 26.89
CA LYS A 265 5.22 6.42 26.16
C LYS A 265 5.49 6.26 24.68
N LEU A 266 4.94 5.21 24.07
CA LEU A 266 5.19 4.82 22.70
C LEU A 266 3.95 5.04 21.86
N THR A 267 4.11 5.78 20.78
CA THR A 267 2.98 6.13 19.90
C THR A 267 3.28 5.75 18.47
N GLY A 268 2.41 4.95 17.88
CA GLY A 268 2.38 4.60 16.48
C GLY A 268 1.89 5.73 15.59
N SER A 269 1.49 5.39 14.39
CA SER A 269 1.01 6.29 13.36
C SER A 269 -0.48 6.01 13.02
N SER A 270 -0.95 6.45 11.87
CA SER A 270 -2.26 6.06 11.32
C SER A 270 -2.19 4.78 10.47
N PHE A 271 -1.04 4.10 10.44
CA PHE A 271 -0.77 2.88 9.67
C PHE A 271 -0.42 1.73 10.61
N ALA A 272 -0.40 0.50 10.08
CA ALA A 272 0.04 -0.65 10.85
C ALA A 272 1.47 -0.45 11.36
N ASP A 273 1.67 -0.53 12.68
CA ASP A 273 2.94 -0.33 13.36
C ASP A 273 3.31 -1.58 14.19
N LYS A 274 4.60 -1.74 14.48
CA LYS A 274 5.06 -2.65 15.51
C LYS A 274 5.61 -1.82 16.67
N ILE A 275 4.98 -1.90 17.82
CA ILE A 275 5.39 -1.18 19.04
C ILE A 275 5.86 -2.22 20.05
N ASP A 276 7.11 -2.08 20.48
CA ASP A 276 7.77 -2.98 21.42
C ASP A 276 8.28 -2.15 22.61
N GLY A 277 7.61 -2.26 23.75
CA GLY A 277 7.93 -1.52 24.99
C GLY A 277 9.27 -1.91 25.58
N LYS A 278 9.71 -3.16 25.40
CA LYS A 278 10.86 -3.77 26.05
C LYS A 278 10.57 -4.09 27.52
N SER A 279 11.26 -3.47 28.43
CA SER A 279 11.05 -3.64 29.88
C SER A 279 10.64 -2.32 30.49
N GLY A 280 9.91 -2.34 31.57
CA GLY A 280 9.43 -1.11 32.21
C GLY A 280 7.91 -1.10 32.25
N ASN A 281 7.33 -0.04 32.78
CA ASN A 281 5.87 0.13 32.76
C ASN A 281 5.50 1.07 31.63
N ASP A 282 5.13 0.50 30.49
CA ASP A 282 5.00 1.23 29.24
C ASP A 282 3.55 1.61 28.94
N ILE A 283 3.37 2.67 28.18
CA ILE A 283 2.07 3.04 27.63
C ILE A 283 2.21 3.02 26.10
N LEU A 284 1.44 2.14 25.46
CA LEU A 284 1.48 1.90 24.02
C LEU A 284 0.17 2.39 23.37
N TRP A 285 0.31 3.21 22.34
CA TRP A 285 -0.79 3.64 21.46
C TRP A 285 -0.50 3.19 20.04
N GLY A 286 -1.27 2.26 19.50
CA GLY A 286 -1.22 1.89 18.08
C GLY A 286 -1.64 3.04 17.18
N LYS A 287 -2.65 3.79 17.60
CA LYS A 287 -3.37 4.80 16.84
C LYS A 287 -4.26 4.15 15.80
N GLY A 288 -4.01 4.36 14.51
CA GLY A 288 -4.79 3.77 13.43
C GLY A 288 -3.98 2.76 12.65
N GLY A 289 -4.66 1.76 12.08
CA GLY A 289 -4.01 0.67 11.41
C GLY A 289 -4.29 -0.67 12.07
N LYS A 290 -3.55 -1.68 11.67
CA LYS A 290 -3.56 -2.99 12.33
C LYS A 290 -2.20 -3.18 12.99
N ASP A 291 -2.11 -2.80 14.25
CA ASP A 291 -0.84 -2.69 14.95
C ASP A 291 -0.47 -3.99 15.66
N ILE A 292 0.83 -4.21 15.83
CA ILE A 292 1.37 -5.27 16.67
C ILE A 292 1.99 -4.61 17.90
N LEU A 293 1.42 -4.92 19.07
CA LEU A 293 1.81 -4.33 20.34
C LEU A 293 2.45 -5.41 21.22
N VAL A 294 3.63 -5.11 21.75
CA VAL A 294 4.38 -5.93 22.71
C VAL A 294 4.71 -5.04 23.90
N GLY A 295 4.17 -5.33 25.07
CA GLY A 295 4.45 -4.61 26.31
C GLY A 295 5.83 -4.96 26.87
N GLY A 296 6.12 -6.25 26.95
CA GLY A 296 7.30 -6.81 27.58
C GLY A 296 7.13 -7.02 29.08
N PRO A 297 8.22 -7.22 29.82
CA PRO A 297 8.15 -7.34 31.27
C PRO A 297 7.82 -6.00 31.94
N GLY A 298 6.65 -5.90 32.58
CA GLY A 298 6.23 -4.68 33.25
C GLY A 298 4.79 -4.66 33.69
N LYS A 299 4.30 -3.46 33.96
CA LYS A 299 2.87 -3.14 34.08
C LYS A 299 2.52 -2.21 32.93
N ASP A 300 2.09 -2.81 31.84
CA ASP A 300 1.93 -2.12 30.59
C ASP A 300 0.48 -1.69 30.36
N ALA A 301 0.30 -0.62 29.62
CA ALA A 301 -0.99 -0.07 29.27
C ALA A 301 -1.16 0.03 27.76
N PHE A 302 -2.04 -0.77 27.21
CA PHE A 302 -2.39 -0.79 25.79
C PHE A 302 -3.60 0.13 25.56
N THR A 303 -3.39 1.23 24.85
CA THR A 303 -4.38 2.32 24.74
C THR A 303 -5.01 2.37 23.35
N PHE A 304 -6.34 2.29 23.33
CA PHE A 304 -7.18 2.37 22.15
C PHE A 304 -7.91 3.70 22.14
N ASP A 305 -7.50 4.63 21.29
CA ASP A 305 -8.06 5.96 21.18
C ASP A 305 -8.64 6.29 19.79
N VAL A 306 -8.75 5.29 18.93
CA VAL A 306 -9.37 5.36 17.62
C VAL A 306 -10.64 4.52 17.60
N ARG A 307 -11.69 5.01 16.97
CA ARG A 307 -12.98 4.32 16.88
C ARG A 307 -12.80 2.92 16.26
N PRO A 308 -13.34 1.85 16.87
CA PRO A 308 -13.28 0.50 16.32
C PRO A 308 -13.87 0.40 14.91
N THR A 309 -13.08 -0.17 14.00
CA THR A 309 -13.48 -0.47 12.62
C THR A 309 -12.72 -1.71 12.13
N SER A 310 -13.17 -2.32 11.04
CA SER A 310 -12.45 -3.46 10.41
C SER A 310 -11.04 -3.11 9.90
N LYS A 311 -10.72 -1.81 9.80
CA LYS A 311 -9.40 -1.30 9.37
C LYS A 311 -8.44 -1.06 10.54
N ASN A 312 -8.93 -1.11 11.78
CA ASN A 312 -8.20 -0.77 13.00
C ASN A 312 -8.40 -1.89 14.03
N ILE A 313 -7.71 -3.00 13.83
CA ILE A 313 -7.77 -4.18 14.70
C ILE A 313 -6.34 -4.54 15.07
N ASP A 314 -5.97 -4.28 16.31
CA ASP A 314 -4.60 -4.48 16.77
C ASP A 314 -4.39 -5.90 17.34
N VAL A 315 -3.13 -6.29 17.44
CA VAL A 315 -2.73 -7.55 18.08
C VAL A 315 -1.79 -7.22 19.23
N ILE A 316 -2.17 -7.61 20.44
CA ILE A 316 -1.29 -7.60 21.62
C ILE A 316 -0.73 -9.00 21.77
N LEU A 317 0.61 -9.14 21.72
CA LEU A 317 1.26 -10.44 21.68
C LEU A 317 1.57 -11.04 23.06
N ASP A 318 1.54 -10.24 24.13
CA ASP A 318 2.04 -10.64 25.44
C ASP A 318 1.22 -10.09 26.62
N PHE A 319 -0.08 -9.86 26.43
CA PHE A 319 -0.95 -9.33 27.47
C PHE A 319 -0.96 -10.19 28.73
N ASN A 320 -0.54 -9.64 29.84
CA ASN A 320 -0.47 -10.29 31.14
C ASN A 320 -1.56 -9.77 32.08
N VAL A 321 -2.61 -10.54 32.29
CA VAL A 321 -3.76 -10.22 33.17
C VAL A 321 -3.39 -9.85 34.63
N ARG A 322 -2.17 -10.14 35.10
CA ARG A 322 -1.76 -9.77 36.47
C ARG A 322 -1.20 -8.37 36.56
N ASN A 323 -0.67 -7.85 35.48
CA ASN A 323 0.14 -6.63 35.48
C ASN A 323 -0.38 -5.57 34.52
N ASP A 324 -0.95 -5.97 33.36
CA ASP A 324 -1.25 -5.07 32.28
C ASP A 324 -2.68 -4.55 32.33
N THR A 325 -2.91 -3.50 31.55
CA THR A 325 -4.22 -2.82 31.48
C THR A 325 -4.56 -2.44 30.07
N ILE A 326 -5.80 -2.66 29.66
CA ILE A 326 -6.37 -2.13 28.42
C ILE A 326 -7.05 -0.80 28.73
N ARG A 327 -6.64 0.26 28.03
CA ARG A 327 -7.19 1.62 28.17
C ARG A 327 -8.03 1.97 26.96
N LEU A 328 -9.29 2.30 27.21
CA LEU A 328 -10.28 2.62 26.17
C LEU A 328 -10.63 4.12 26.26
N ASN A 329 -10.41 4.87 25.19
CA ASN A 329 -10.77 6.29 25.17
C ASN A 329 -12.28 6.47 24.98
N ASP A 330 -12.93 7.26 25.83
CA ASP A 330 -14.39 7.48 25.80
C ASP A 330 -14.88 8.21 24.55
N GLN A 331 -14.02 8.94 23.84
CA GLN A 331 -14.33 9.55 22.54
C GLN A 331 -14.40 8.51 21.41
N ALA A 332 -13.70 7.39 21.56
CA ALA A 332 -13.68 6.29 20.60
C ALA A 332 -14.73 5.22 20.96
N PHE A 333 -14.88 4.93 22.25
CA PHE A 333 -15.80 3.95 22.82
C PHE A 333 -16.98 4.65 23.52
N THR A 334 -17.75 5.38 22.76
CA THR A 334 -18.70 6.43 23.19
C THR A 334 -19.82 6.00 24.11
N LYS A 335 -20.03 4.70 24.34
CA LYS A 335 -21.06 4.18 25.25
C LYS A 335 -20.49 3.75 26.60
N LEU A 336 -19.17 3.72 26.74
CA LEU A 336 -18.51 3.43 27.99
C LEU A 336 -18.44 4.67 28.89
N LYS A 337 -18.50 4.48 30.20
CA LYS A 337 -18.36 5.57 31.18
C LYS A 337 -16.92 5.67 31.65
N HIS A 338 -16.41 6.90 31.73
CA HIS A 338 -15.06 7.18 32.23
C HIS A 338 -14.79 6.54 33.59
N GLY A 339 -13.60 5.99 33.77
CA GLY A 339 -13.15 5.31 34.99
C GLY A 339 -13.00 3.79 34.82
N LYS A 340 -13.14 3.03 35.89
CA LYS A 340 -13.07 1.56 35.81
C LYS A 340 -14.24 0.99 35.01
N LEU A 341 -13.96 0.03 34.14
CA LEU A 341 -15.03 -0.65 33.41
C LEU A 341 -15.95 -1.36 34.38
N SER A 342 -17.27 -1.17 34.25
CA SER A 342 -18.25 -1.89 35.06
C SER A 342 -18.23 -3.40 34.72
N SER A 343 -18.35 -4.25 35.73
CA SER A 343 -18.50 -5.70 35.50
C SER A 343 -19.73 -6.03 34.65
N SER A 344 -20.77 -5.20 34.71
CA SER A 344 -21.96 -5.33 33.84
C SER A 344 -21.75 -4.90 32.41
N SER A 345 -20.62 -4.29 32.06
CA SER A 345 -20.29 -3.88 30.70
C SER A 345 -19.29 -4.84 30.02
N PHE A 346 -18.98 -5.95 30.67
CA PHE A 346 -18.01 -6.94 30.19
C PHE A 346 -18.61 -8.35 30.20
N VAL A 347 -18.45 -9.05 29.11
CA VAL A 347 -18.88 -10.45 28.97
C VAL A 347 -17.80 -11.30 28.29
N ILE A 348 -17.70 -12.56 28.70
CA ILE A 348 -16.90 -13.58 28.02
C ILE A 348 -17.82 -14.40 27.13
N GLY A 349 -17.59 -14.40 25.83
CA GLY A 349 -18.44 -15.11 24.87
C GLY A 349 -18.17 -14.67 23.44
N ASP A 350 -19.05 -15.06 22.54
CA ASP A 350 -18.98 -14.70 21.11
C ASP A 350 -19.83 -13.46 20.75
N LYS A 351 -20.70 -13.04 21.67
CA LYS A 351 -21.61 -11.89 21.50
C LYS A 351 -22.07 -11.33 22.86
N ALA A 352 -22.65 -10.16 22.85
CA ALA A 352 -23.35 -9.57 23.98
C ALA A 352 -24.58 -10.41 24.37
N LEU A 353 -24.85 -10.56 25.66
CA LEU A 353 -25.97 -11.30 26.21
C LEU A 353 -27.10 -10.36 26.65
N ASP A 354 -26.76 -9.15 27.09
CA ASP A 354 -27.72 -8.12 27.44
C ASP A 354 -27.31 -6.72 26.89
N SER A 355 -28.17 -5.73 27.13
CA SER A 355 -27.96 -4.36 26.60
C SER A 355 -26.81 -3.59 27.25
N LYS A 356 -26.17 -4.15 28.27
CA LYS A 356 -25.05 -3.52 29.00
C LYS A 356 -23.70 -4.12 28.60
N ASP A 357 -23.69 -5.28 27.98
CA ASP A 357 -22.47 -6.00 27.54
C ASP A 357 -21.82 -5.27 26.38
N GLN A 358 -20.99 -4.28 26.66
CA GLN A 358 -20.38 -3.42 25.66
C GLN A 358 -18.97 -3.86 25.25
N ILE A 359 -18.26 -4.59 26.13
CA ILE A 359 -16.96 -5.20 25.84
C ILE A 359 -17.10 -6.70 25.90
N ILE A 360 -16.76 -7.36 24.82
CA ILE A 360 -16.87 -8.81 24.68
C ILE A 360 -15.46 -9.38 24.49
N TYR A 361 -15.11 -10.38 25.27
CA TYR A 361 -13.90 -11.17 25.05
C TYR A 361 -14.26 -12.57 24.58
N ASN A 362 -13.87 -12.90 23.36
CA ASN A 362 -14.02 -14.26 22.86
C ASN A 362 -12.82 -15.11 23.29
N ASN A 363 -13.00 -15.90 24.33
CA ASN A 363 -11.93 -16.70 24.92
C ASN A 363 -11.46 -17.90 24.08
N LYS A 364 -12.08 -18.16 22.92
CA LYS A 364 -11.66 -19.19 21.97
C LYS A 364 -10.76 -18.64 20.87
N THR A 365 -10.84 -17.35 20.60
CA THR A 365 -10.14 -16.69 19.48
C THR A 365 -9.26 -15.52 19.92
N GLY A 366 -9.30 -15.16 21.20
CA GLY A 366 -8.63 -13.98 21.73
C GLY A 366 -9.24 -12.64 21.27
N ALA A 367 -10.36 -12.64 20.55
CA ALA A 367 -10.94 -11.43 20.03
C ALA A 367 -11.54 -10.53 21.12
N LEU A 368 -11.19 -9.26 21.10
CA LEU A 368 -11.84 -8.18 21.88
C LEU A 368 -12.75 -7.39 20.95
N LEU A 369 -14.04 -7.31 21.30
CA LEU A 369 -15.05 -6.61 20.52
C LEU A 369 -15.72 -5.50 21.37
N TYR A 370 -16.11 -4.44 20.69
CA TYR A 370 -16.95 -3.37 21.23
C TYR A 370 -18.34 -3.43 20.61
N ASP A 371 -19.36 -3.52 21.45
CA ASP A 371 -20.76 -3.49 21.06
C ASP A 371 -21.43 -2.26 21.70
N ALA A 372 -21.79 -1.29 20.90
CA ALA A 372 -22.28 -0.01 21.41
C ALA A 372 -23.70 -0.07 21.96
N ASP A 373 -24.51 -1.03 21.53
CA ASP A 373 -25.90 -1.23 21.96
C ASP A 373 -26.13 -2.59 22.69
N GLY A 374 -25.02 -3.30 22.97
CA GLY A 374 -25.04 -4.60 23.64
C GLY A 374 -25.82 -5.63 22.82
N SER A 375 -26.78 -6.34 23.42
CA SER A 375 -27.60 -7.30 22.70
C SER A 375 -28.61 -6.69 21.73
N GLY A 376 -28.42 -5.41 21.34
CA GLY A 376 -29.23 -4.70 20.37
C GLY A 376 -29.08 -5.23 18.93
N ARG A 377 -29.48 -4.40 17.95
CA ARG A 377 -29.41 -4.77 16.53
C ARG A 377 -28.06 -4.47 15.88
N GLY A 378 -27.22 -3.67 16.52
CA GLY A 378 -25.89 -3.33 16.06
C GLY A 378 -24.96 -4.56 16.09
N ALA A 379 -24.02 -4.61 15.17
CA ALA A 379 -23.03 -5.67 15.22
C ALA A 379 -21.84 -5.24 16.08
N ALA A 380 -21.36 -6.13 16.94
CA ALA A 380 -20.12 -5.95 17.69
C ALA A 380 -18.93 -5.77 16.73
N VAL A 381 -18.07 -4.82 16.99
CA VAL A 381 -16.90 -4.50 16.15
C VAL A 381 -15.63 -4.92 16.87
N LYS A 382 -14.86 -5.81 16.25
CA LYS A 382 -13.56 -6.22 16.78
C LYS A 382 -12.59 -5.04 16.73
N PHE A 383 -11.86 -4.79 17.84
CA PHE A 383 -10.85 -3.74 17.92
C PHE A 383 -9.45 -4.28 18.26
N ALA A 384 -9.37 -5.47 18.88
CA ALA A 384 -8.08 -6.10 19.16
C ALA A 384 -8.15 -7.62 19.19
N THR A 385 -6.98 -8.24 19.22
CA THR A 385 -6.77 -9.65 19.53
C THR A 385 -5.69 -9.74 20.61
N ILE A 386 -5.92 -10.54 21.63
CA ILE A 386 -4.97 -10.94 22.67
C ILE A 386 -4.88 -12.48 22.67
N ASP A 387 -4.09 -13.09 23.52
CA ASP A 387 -4.08 -14.54 23.66
C ASP A 387 -5.47 -15.10 24.01
N ASP A 388 -5.77 -16.30 23.53
CA ASP A 388 -6.98 -17.01 23.89
C ASP A 388 -6.91 -17.55 25.33
N ARG A 389 -8.07 -17.92 25.90
CA ARG A 389 -8.21 -18.54 27.21
C ARG A 389 -7.62 -17.75 28.40
N LEU A 390 -7.35 -16.47 28.24
CA LEU A 390 -6.95 -15.61 29.35
C LEU A 390 -8.11 -15.46 30.36
N LYS A 391 -7.74 -15.32 31.64
CA LYS A 391 -8.70 -15.04 32.73
C LYS A 391 -8.94 -13.53 32.88
N ILE A 392 -9.16 -12.85 31.76
CA ILE A 392 -9.41 -11.42 31.70
C ILE A 392 -10.81 -11.08 32.27
N THR A 393 -10.94 -9.96 32.91
CA THR A 393 -12.16 -9.47 33.56
C THR A 393 -12.36 -7.98 33.28
N ALA A 394 -13.46 -7.38 33.70
CA ALA A 394 -13.66 -5.94 33.61
C ALA A 394 -12.60 -5.14 34.37
N ALA A 395 -11.92 -5.71 35.37
CA ALA A 395 -10.89 -5.02 36.14
C ALA A 395 -9.61 -4.74 35.34
N ASP A 396 -9.40 -5.45 34.24
CA ASP A 396 -8.27 -5.28 33.34
C ASP A 396 -8.46 -4.10 32.35
N PHE A 397 -9.62 -3.43 32.43
CA PHE A 397 -9.98 -2.32 31.56
C PHE A 397 -10.19 -1.02 32.34
N VAL A 398 -9.69 0.07 31.75
CA VAL A 398 -9.94 1.44 32.25
C VAL A 398 -10.40 2.32 31.08
N VAL A 399 -11.49 3.04 31.28
CA VAL A 399 -12.00 4.02 30.32
C VAL A 399 -11.40 5.38 30.66
N ILE A 400 -10.74 6.03 29.69
CA ILE A 400 -9.96 7.25 29.86
C ILE A 400 -10.53 8.39 29.01
#